data_9e47ca9d09d8cfc6d109829221158e07
#
_entry.id   9e47ca9d09d8cfc6d109829221158e07
#
_cell.length_a   1.000
_cell.length_b   1.000
_cell.length_c   1.000
_cell.angle_alpha   90.00
_cell.angle_beta   90.00
_cell.angle_gamma   90.00
#
_symmetry.space_group_name_H-M   'P 1'
#
loop_
_entity.id
_entity.type
_entity.pdbx_description
1 polymer ?
#
loop_
_entity_poly.entity_id
_entity_poly.type
_entity_poly.pdbx_seq_one_letter_code
_entity_poly.pdbx_strand_id
1 'polypeptide(L)'
;GSKEDLPIIAPKTKGDFEIKQTTLNQISAGKNLSGKTYKGMINGWPGQMTGPEVIEFMIKKAAQTKGGFDPSTGYNYPQLISKFAMGAVFYHQAVNNYLDKKMAPNAKPNDVPYKDGKYYTAKEHAWDEAFGYWGAVSHGLGLSAKQNYDITKMKDMAAADQNKDGVVDLKSEYNFAHAYYASSFDKGGKTNYFNTVTQAFLDGRKIIAGAKGEKLSSSEKAALQGHIAVINA
;
A
#
# COMPACT_ATOMS: atom_id res chain seq x y z
N GLY A 1 19.35 -17.22 7.73
CA GLY A 1 18.51 -18.04 6.88
C GLY A 1 18.22 -17.31 5.57
N SER A 2 17.71 -18.02 4.59
CA SER A 2 17.24 -17.38 3.36
C SER A 2 15.92 -16.65 3.62
N LYS A 3 15.53 -15.75 2.71
CA LYS A 3 14.26 -15.01 2.80
C LYS A 3 13.04 -15.96 2.74
N GLU A 4 13.19 -17.09 2.09
CA GLU A 4 12.17 -18.14 1.96
C GLU A 4 11.77 -18.74 3.31
N ASP A 5 12.72 -18.83 4.23
CA ASP A 5 12.53 -19.48 5.53
C ASP A 5 12.01 -18.53 6.61
N LEU A 6 11.87 -17.22 6.30
CA LEU A 6 11.37 -16.26 7.27
C LEU A 6 9.84 -16.33 7.36
N PRO A 7 9.29 -16.70 8.54
CA PRO A 7 7.85 -16.81 8.72
C PRO A 7 7.20 -15.42 8.79
N ILE A 8 5.91 -15.38 8.50
CA ILE A 8 5.07 -14.21 8.76
C ILE A 8 4.67 -14.27 10.24
N ILE A 9 5.15 -13.28 11.01
CA ILE A 9 5.01 -13.27 12.49
C ILE A 9 4.13 -12.14 13.03
N ALA A 10 3.72 -11.20 12.19
CA ALA A 10 2.95 -10.04 12.63
C ALA A 10 2.08 -9.47 11.49
N PRO A 11 0.85 -9.03 11.81
CA PRO A 11 0.18 -9.29 13.08
C PRO A 11 -0.10 -10.78 13.30
N LYS A 12 -0.27 -11.22 14.55
CA LYS A 12 -0.64 -12.59 14.86
C LYS A 12 -2.12 -12.80 14.57
N THR A 13 -2.45 -13.95 13.96
CA THR A 13 -3.83 -14.38 13.76
C THR A 13 -4.56 -14.53 15.10
N LYS A 14 -5.86 -14.32 15.10
CA LYS A 14 -6.74 -14.38 16.29
C LYS A 14 -7.97 -15.18 15.95
N GLY A 15 -8.34 -16.07 16.87
CA GLY A 15 -9.46 -16.96 16.67
C GLY A 15 -9.18 -17.95 15.53
N ASP A 16 -10.13 -18.08 14.65
CA ASP A 16 -10.13 -18.92 13.47
C ASP A 16 -9.51 -18.30 12.22
N PHE A 17 -8.89 -17.11 12.37
CA PHE A 17 -8.29 -16.41 11.24
C PHE A 17 -7.06 -17.16 10.71
N GLU A 18 -7.19 -17.71 9.52
CA GLU A 18 -6.13 -18.45 8.85
C GLU A 18 -5.60 -17.70 7.62
N ILE A 19 -4.28 -17.77 7.40
CA ILE A 19 -3.61 -17.09 6.28
C ILE A 19 -3.01 -18.14 5.32
N LYS A 20 -3.11 -17.81 4.03
CA LYS A 20 -2.60 -18.66 2.95
C LYS A 20 -1.07 -18.66 2.89
N GLN A 21 -0.44 -17.50 3.05
CA GLN A 21 1.02 -17.39 3.02
C GLN A 21 1.60 -17.56 4.41
N THR A 22 2.59 -18.42 4.54
CA THR A 22 3.31 -18.69 5.80
C THR A 22 4.69 -18.05 5.86
N THR A 23 5.27 -17.68 4.72
CA THR A 23 6.60 -17.07 4.62
C THR A 23 6.59 -15.77 3.85
N LEU A 24 7.59 -14.90 4.12
CA LEU A 24 7.74 -13.61 3.42
C LEU A 24 7.99 -13.78 1.93
N ASN A 25 8.66 -14.84 1.50
CA ASN A 25 8.92 -15.10 0.08
C ASN A 25 7.64 -15.38 -0.70
N GLN A 26 6.63 -16.00 -0.08
CA GLN A 26 5.33 -16.23 -0.71
C GLN A 26 4.55 -14.93 -0.98
N ILE A 27 4.86 -13.85 -0.23
CA ILE A 27 4.28 -12.53 -0.47
C ILE A 27 5.09 -11.75 -1.50
N SER A 28 6.41 -11.77 -1.41
CA SER A 28 7.30 -10.81 -2.05
C SER A 28 8.57 -11.45 -2.64
N ALA A 29 8.42 -12.49 -3.46
CA ALA A 29 9.54 -13.12 -4.16
C ALA A 29 10.21 -12.14 -5.13
N GLY A 30 11.56 -12.09 -5.10
CA GLY A 30 12.36 -11.28 -6.03
C GLY A 30 12.15 -9.77 -5.94
N LYS A 31 11.51 -9.25 -4.88
CA LYS A 31 11.26 -7.82 -4.68
C LYS A 31 12.20 -7.22 -3.63
N ASN A 32 12.50 -5.93 -3.80
CA ASN A 32 13.40 -5.18 -2.94
C ASN A 32 12.84 -3.77 -2.71
N LEU A 33 12.70 -3.37 -1.46
CA LEU A 33 12.17 -2.06 -1.08
C LEU A 33 13.11 -0.90 -1.43
N SER A 34 14.43 -1.12 -1.48
CA SER A 34 15.40 -0.04 -1.80
C SER A 34 15.12 0.60 -3.16
N GLY A 35 14.66 -0.19 -4.14
CA GLY A 35 14.24 0.30 -5.45
C GLY A 35 12.99 1.17 -5.44
N LYS A 36 12.17 1.05 -4.41
CA LYS A 36 10.87 1.72 -4.25
C LYS A 36 10.90 2.88 -3.25
N THR A 37 11.96 2.97 -2.45
CA THR A 37 12.12 4.01 -1.44
C THR A 37 12.45 5.36 -2.08
N TYR A 38 11.96 6.45 -1.50
CA TYR A 38 12.34 7.82 -1.85
C TYR A 38 13.87 7.98 -1.83
N LYS A 39 14.42 8.50 -2.93
CA LYS A 39 15.88 8.58 -3.15
C LYS A 39 16.51 9.88 -2.68
N GLY A 40 15.70 10.87 -2.32
CA GLY A 40 16.20 12.17 -1.85
C GLY A 40 16.87 12.08 -0.48
N MET A 41 17.62 13.13 -0.17
CA MET A 41 18.27 13.28 1.13
C MET A 41 17.24 13.51 2.24
N ILE A 42 17.45 12.88 3.36
CA ILE A 42 16.63 13.03 4.57
C ILE A 42 17.43 13.80 5.60
N ASN A 43 16.98 15.02 5.88
CA ASN A 43 17.60 15.86 6.90
C ASN A 43 17.28 15.34 8.31
N GLY A 44 18.18 15.64 9.26
CA GLY A 44 17.99 15.29 10.67
C GLY A 44 18.51 13.90 11.06
N TRP A 45 18.99 13.10 10.12
CA TRP A 45 19.71 11.86 10.40
C TRP A 45 21.22 12.09 10.36
N PRO A 46 22.01 11.34 11.17
CA PRO A 46 23.46 11.49 11.15
C PRO A 46 24.03 11.33 9.73
N GLY A 47 24.77 12.34 9.26
CA GLY A 47 25.50 12.28 8.00
C GLY A 47 24.69 12.52 6.72
N GLN A 48 23.47 13.05 6.79
CA GLN A 48 22.64 13.30 5.59
C GLN A 48 22.46 12.06 4.73
N MET A 49 21.53 11.19 5.11
CA MET A 49 21.28 9.90 4.44
C MET A 49 20.14 10.01 3.42
N THR A 50 20.25 9.27 2.34
CA THR A 50 19.12 9.01 1.44
C THR A 50 18.07 8.09 2.10
N GLY A 51 16.85 8.06 1.57
CA GLY A 51 15.80 7.19 2.12
C GLY A 51 16.21 5.73 2.30
N PRO A 52 16.83 5.06 1.31
CA PRO A 52 17.36 3.70 1.48
C PRO A 52 18.40 3.57 2.58
N GLU A 53 19.33 4.54 2.69
CA GLU A 53 20.38 4.53 3.73
C GLU A 53 19.81 4.70 5.13
N VAL A 54 18.74 5.51 5.30
CA VAL A 54 18.04 5.65 6.58
C VAL A 54 17.42 4.31 7.01
N ILE A 55 16.75 3.60 6.08
CA ILE A 55 16.18 2.28 6.40
C ILE A 55 17.29 1.29 6.77
N GLU A 56 18.36 1.24 5.99
CA GLU A 56 19.49 0.34 6.26
C GLU A 56 20.15 0.64 7.60
N PHE A 57 20.34 1.92 7.92
CA PHE A 57 20.86 2.36 9.24
C PHE A 57 19.98 1.87 10.38
N MET A 58 18.66 2.08 10.28
CA MET A 58 17.71 1.65 11.30
C MET A 58 17.68 0.12 11.45
N ILE A 59 17.76 -0.64 10.35
CA ILE A 59 17.82 -2.12 10.38
C ILE A 59 19.09 -2.58 11.11
N LYS A 60 20.26 -1.99 10.78
CA LYS A 60 21.53 -2.30 11.45
C LYS A 60 21.45 -2.02 12.96
N LYS A 61 20.85 -0.89 13.34
CA LYS A 61 20.63 -0.54 14.76
C LYS A 61 19.67 -1.48 15.46
N ALA A 62 18.57 -1.84 14.81
CA ALA A 62 17.61 -2.82 15.34
C ALA A 62 18.27 -4.19 15.60
N ALA A 63 19.16 -4.62 14.70
CA ALA A 63 19.87 -5.90 14.83
C ALA A 63 20.90 -5.91 15.97
N GLN A 64 21.37 -4.75 16.41
CA GLN A 64 22.36 -4.58 17.47
C GLN A 64 21.73 -4.43 18.87
N THR A 65 20.42 -4.30 18.97
CA THR A 65 19.70 -4.03 20.22
C THR A 65 18.67 -5.12 20.52
N LYS A 66 18.45 -5.40 21.80
CA LYS A 66 17.47 -6.41 22.21
C LYS A 66 16.05 -5.97 21.82
N GLY A 67 15.39 -6.76 20.96
CA GLY A 67 14.06 -6.43 20.42
C GLY A 67 14.04 -5.17 19.55
N GLY A 68 15.20 -4.66 19.14
CA GLY A 68 15.31 -3.44 18.33
C GLY A 68 15.11 -2.14 19.11
N PHE A 69 15.07 -2.18 20.45
CA PHE A 69 14.95 -1.00 21.30
C PHE A 69 16.32 -0.59 21.88
N ASP A 70 16.68 0.66 21.69
CA ASP A 70 17.92 1.23 22.24
C ASP A 70 17.60 2.07 23.50
N PRO A 71 17.94 1.56 24.70
CA PRO A 71 17.61 2.27 25.94
C PRO A 71 18.44 3.55 26.14
N SER A 72 19.58 3.69 25.47
CA SER A 72 20.43 4.88 25.59
C SER A 72 19.86 6.10 24.86
N THR A 73 19.14 5.87 23.77
CA THR A 73 18.51 6.91 22.95
C THR A 73 16.97 6.94 23.07
N GLY A 74 16.38 5.87 23.63
CA GLY A 74 14.93 5.68 23.65
C GLY A 74 14.33 5.27 22.30
N TYR A 75 15.14 4.95 21.29
CA TYR A 75 14.67 4.63 19.96
C TYR A 75 14.17 3.18 19.86
N ASN A 76 12.92 3.05 19.38
CA ASN A 76 12.33 1.77 18.96
C ASN A 76 12.49 1.65 17.44
N TYR A 77 13.58 1.06 16.98
CA TYR A 77 13.90 0.97 15.56
C TYR A 77 12.87 0.19 14.72
N PRO A 78 12.26 -0.92 15.17
CA PRO A 78 11.15 -1.55 14.45
C PRO A 78 9.98 -0.59 14.18
N GLN A 79 9.61 0.24 15.16
CA GLN A 79 8.56 1.24 14.98
C GLN A 79 9.01 2.36 14.03
N LEU A 80 10.24 2.85 14.16
CA LEU A 80 10.80 3.87 13.28
C LEU A 80 10.86 3.38 11.83
N ILE A 81 11.33 2.15 11.57
CA ILE A 81 11.32 1.55 10.23
C ILE A 81 9.92 1.50 9.65
N SER A 82 8.94 1.01 10.43
CA SER A 82 7.55 0.91 10.00
C SER A 82 6.97 2.29 9.63
N LYS A 83 7.18 3.31 10.48
CA LYS A 83 6.66 4.66 10.25
C LYS A 83 7.37 5.35 9.09
N PHE A 84 8.67 5.22 8.98
CA PHE A 84 9.44 5.79 7.88
C PHE A 84 9.03 5.17 6.54
N ALA A 85 8.82 3.85 6.48
CA ALA A 85 8.37 3.18 5.27
C ALA A 85 6.99 3.65 4.80
N MET A 86 6.10 4.07 5.71
CA MET A 86 4.79 4.63 5.34
C MET A 86 4.93 5.87 4.44
N GLY A 87 5.84 6.79 4.77
CA GLY A 87 6.12 7.98 3.95
C GLY A 87 7.05 7.67 2.78
N ALA A 88 8.23 7.12 3.08
CA ALA A 88 9.31 6.97 2.10
C ALA A 88 9.07 5.87 1.05
N VAL A 89 8.17 4.93 1.29
CA VAL A 89 7.81 3.88 0.33
C VAL A 89 6.35 4.03 -0.11
N PHE A 90 5.39 3.81 0.77
CA PHE A 90 3.98 3.73 0.36
C PHE A 90 3.43 5.05 -0.16
N TYR A 91 3.55 6.14 0.61
CA TYR A 91 3.12 7.46 0.15
C TYR A 91 3.91 7.92 -1.09
N HIS A 92 5.22 7.79 -1.04
CA HIS A 92 6.09 8.16 -2.16
C HIS A 92 5.71 7.45 -3.46
N GLN A 93 5.43 6.16 -3.41
CA GLN A 93 5.01 5.43 -4.61
C GLN A 93 3.59 5.80 -5.02
N ALA A 94 2.61 5.73 -4.11
CA ALA A 94 1.22 6.03 -4.46
C ALA A 94 1.08 7.45 -5.04
N VAL A 95 1.51 8.45 -4.28
CA VAL A 95 1.28 9.87 -4.59
C VAL A 95 2.31 10.38 -5.60
N ASN A 96 3.60 10.44 -5.20
CA ASN A 96 4.59 11.14 -6.01
C ASN A 96 4.95 10.41 -7.32
N ASN A 97 5.00 9.07 -7.28
CA ASN A 97 5.39 8.29 -8.46
C ASN A 97 4.21 7.96 -9.37
N TYR A 98 3.11 7.45 -8.81
CA TYR A 98 1.98 6.99 -9.63
C TYR A 98 0.96 8.09 -9.88
N LEU A 99 0.38 8.71 -8.86
CA LEU A 99 -0.70 9.69 -9.05
C LEU A 99 -0.22 11.02 -9.61
N ASP A 100 0.99 11.48 -9.26
CA ASP A 100 1.56 12.70 -9.81
C ASP A 100 2.28 12.43 -11.16
N LYS A 101 3.43 11.75 -11.14
CA LYS A 101 4.26 11.61 -12.34
C LYS A 101 3.63 10.74 -13.43
N LYS A 102 3.09 9.54 -13.07
CA LYS A 102 2.55 8.61 -14.06
C LYS A 102 1.11 8.90 -14.47
N MET A 103 0.36 9.70 -13.70
CA MET A 103 -0.94 10.21 -14.10
C MET A 103 -0.87 11.61 -14.70
N ALA A 104 0.30 12.21 -14.84
CA ALA A 104 0.47 13.44 -15.63
C ALA A 104 -0.16 13.27 -17.03
N PRO A 105 -0.73 14.31 -17.62
CA PRO A 105 -1.64 14.21 -18.78
C PRO A 105 -1.14 13.37 -19.97
N ASN A 106 0.18 13.33 -20.16
CA ASN A 106 0.80 12.61 -21.29
C ASN A 106 1.74 11.47 -20.85
N ALA A 107 1.78 11.12 -19.55
CA ALA A 107 2.80 10.21 -19.03
C ALA A 107 2.53 8.73 -19.35
N LYS A 108 1.31 8.26 -19.16
CA LYS A 108 0.89 6.88 -19.43
C LYS A 108 -0.32 6.90 -20.33
N PRO A 109 -0.18 6.47 -21.59
CA PRO A 109 -1.28 6.50 -22.54
C PRO A 109 -2.39 5.52 -22.14
N ASN A 110 -3.64 5.86 -22.50
CA ASN A 110 -4.79 4.98 -22.33
C ASN A 110 -5.17 4.28 -23.64
N ASP A 111 -4.55 4.64 -24.74
CA ASP A 111 -4.79 4.12 -26.10
C ASP A 111 -3.75 3.08 -26.55
N VAL A 112 -2.97 2.55 -25.62
CA VAL A 112 -2.05 1.44 -25.89
C VAL A 112 -2.07 0.44 -24.74
N PRO A 113 -1.93 -0.86 -25.02
CA PRO A 113 -1.75 -1.89 -24.00
C PRO A 113 -0.55 -1.60 -23.12
N TYR A 114 -0.60 -2.04 -21.86
CA TYR A 114 0.56 -1.94 -20.97
C TYR A 114 1.80 -2.67 -21.51
N LYS A 115 1.58 -3.83 -22.10
CA LYS A 115 2.57 -4.67 -22.79
C LYS A 115 1.84 -5.54 -23.82
N ASP A 116 2.57 -6.09 -24.77
CA ASP A 116 2.04 -7.04 -25.72
C ASP A 116 1.27 -8.18 -25.03
N GLY A 117 0.10 -8.51 -25.54
CA GLY A 117 -0.78 -9.54 -25.00
C GLY A 117 -1.51 -9.19 -23.70
N LYS A 118 -1.45 -7.93 -23.22
CA LYS A 118 -2.25 -7.47 -22.05
C LYS A 118 -3.51 -6.77 -22.51
N TYR A 119 -4.61 -7.06 -21.81
CA TYR A 119 -5.94 -6.49 -22.07
C TYR A 119 -6.19 -5.14 -21.38
N TYR A 120 -5.26 -4.69 -20.54
CA TYR A 120 -5.33 -3.41 -19.84
C TYR A 120 -4.28 -2.42 -20.35
N THR A 121 -4.60 -1.15 -20.24
CA THR A 121 -3.77 -0.05 -20.75
C THR A 121 -2.63 0.30 -19.81
N ALA A 122 -1.66 1.08 -20.30
CA ALA A 122 -0.57 1.60 -19.48
C ALA A 122 -1.07 2.55 -18.37
N LYS A 123 -2.16 3.29 -18.64
CA LYS A 123 -2.78 4.17 -17.65
C LYS A 123 -3.53 3.38 -16.57
N GLU A 124 -4.32 2.39 -16.97
CA GLU A 124 -4.98 1.46 -16.03
C GLU A 124 -3.97 0.80 -15.10
N HIS A 125 -2.90 0.24 -15.66
CA HIS A 125 -1.84 -0.38 -14.85
C HIS A 125 -1.23 0.58 -13.84
N ALA A 126 -0.93 1.81 -14.25
CA ALA A 126 -0.33 2.78 -13.35
C ALA A 126 -1.30 3.21 -12.22
N TRP A 127 -2.60 3.31 -12.52
CA TRP A 127 -3.62 3.60 -11.52
C TRP A 127 -3.77 2.45 -10.51
N ASP A 128 -3.84 1.22 -11.00
CA ASP A 128 -3.97 0.02 -10.18
C ASP A 128 -2.74 -0.19 -9.26
N GLU A 129 -1.54 0.18 -9.74
CA GLU A 129 -0.32 0.19 -8.91
C GLU A 129 -0.42 1.23 -7.77
N ALA A 130 -0.98 2.41 -8.02
CA ALA A 130 -1.21 3.41 -6.95
C ALA A 130 -2.18 2.86 -5.89
N PHE A 131 -3.26 2.21 -6.31
CA PHE A 131 -4.20 1.53 -5.40
C PHE A 131 -3.51 0.43 -4.58
N GLY A 132 -2.61 -0.34 -5.19
CA GLY A 132 -1.81 -1.34 -4.47
C GLY A 132 -0.96 -0.73 -3.34
N TYR A 133 -0.43 0.48 -3.52
CA TYR A 133 0.29 1.19 -2.45
C TYR A 133 -0.64 1.84 -1.40
N TRP A 134 -1.89 2.12 -1.72
CA TRP A 134 -2.92 2.46 -0.73
C TRP A 134 -3.17 1.31 0.23
N GLY A 135 -3.25 0.09 -0.29
CA GLY A 135 -3.25 -1.15 0.48
C GLY A 135 -4.63 -1.61 0.96
N ALA A 136 -5.71 -1.14 0.35
CA ALA A 136 -7.06 -1.61 0.65
C ALA A 136 -7.40 -2.89 -0.12
N VAL A 137 -8.20 -3.76 0.50
CA VAL A 137 -8.86 -4.87 -0.20
C VAL A 137 -9.89 -4.35 -1.20
N SER A 138 -10.05 -5.04 -2.33
CA SER A 138 -10.97 -4.61 -3.39
C SER A 138 -12.45 -4.60 -2.96
N HIS A 139 -12.82 -5.45 -2.02
CA HIS A 139 -14.18 -5.56 -1.47
C HIS A 139 -14.44 -4.66 -0.25
N GLY A 140 -13.45 -3.88 0.18
CA GLY A 140 -13.49 -3.09 1.42
C GLY A 140 -14.61 -2.06 1.49
N LEU A 141 -15.09 -1.54 0.35
CA LEU A 141 -16.25 -0.63 0.30
C LEU A 141 -17.56 -1.28 0.72
N GLY A 142 -17.67 -2.61 0.64
CA GLY A 142 -18.83 -3.37 1.09
C GLY A 142 -18.79 -3.72 2.59
N LEU A 143 -17.70 -3.37 3.28
CA LEU A 143 -17.47 -3.68 4.68
C LEU A 143 -17.67 -2.45 5.58
N SER A 144 -18.06 -2.68 6.83
CA SER A 144 -18.05 -1.62 7.84
C SER A 144 -16.61 -1.17 8.16
N ALA A 145 -16.46 0.05 8.66
CA ALA A 145 -15.17 0.58 9.09
C ALA A 145 -14.49 -0.32 10.16
N LYS A 146 -15.29 -0.92 11.04
CA LYS A 146 -14.78 -1.87 12.03
C LYS A 146 -14.28 -3.16 11.39
N GLN A 147 -14.99 -3.73 10.41
CA GLN A 147 -14.55 -4.93 9.70
C GLN A 147 -13.25 -4.66 8.93
N ASN A 148 -13.16 -3.54 8.19
CA ASN A 148 -11.93 -3.12 7.53
C ASN A 148 -10.74 -3.02 8.48
N TYR A 149 -10.96 -2.51 9.71
CA TYR A 149 -9.94 -2.49 10.75
C TYR A 149 -9.61 -3.89 11.29
N ASP A 150 -10.62 -4.73 11.54
CA ASP A 150 -10.42 -6.05 12.13
C ASP A 150 -9.68 -7.01 11.18
N ILE A 151 -9.83 -6.86 9.85
CA ILE A 151 -9.00 -7.53 8.86
C ILE A 151 -7.52 -7.21 9.10
N THR A 152 -7.16 -5.95 9.32
CA THR A 152 -5.76 -5.54 9.57
C THR A 152 -5.18 -6.13 10.87
N LYS A 153 -6.03 -6.59 11.77
CA LYS A 153 -5.65 -7.21 13.05
C LYS A 153 -5.76 -8.72 13.01
N MET A 154 -6.05 -9.28 11.83
CA MET A 154 -6.27 -10.73 11.63
C MET A 154 -7.28 -11.28 12.66
N LYS A 155 -8.47 -10.64 12.72
CA LYS A 155 -9.54 -10.95 13.68
C LYS A 155 -10.84 -11.38 13.03
N ASP A 156 -11.16 -10.87 11.84
CA ASP A 156 -12.44 -11.09 11.16
C ASP A 156 -12.19 -11.87 9.87
N MET A 157 -12.16 -13.20 10.00
CA MET A 157 -11.97 -14.13 8.91
C MET A 157 -13.07 -13.99 7.86
N ALA A 158 -14.33 -13.93 8.30
CA ALA A 158 -15.48 -13.88 7.42
C ALA A 158 -15.52 -12.58 6.55
N ALA A 159 -15.03 -11.47 7.10
CA ALA A 159 -14.90 -10.23 6.34
C ALA A 159 -13.69 -10.24 5.38
N ALA A 160 -12.63 -10.96 5.73
CA ALA A 160 -11.40 -11.01 4.94
C ALA A 160 -11.50 -11.98 3.76
N ASP A 161 -11.93 -13.22 4.01
CA ASP A 161 -12.05 -14.30 3.02
C ASP A 161 -13.21 -14.03 2.06
N GLN A 162 -12.92 -13.26 1.00
CA GLN A 162 -13.94 -12.87 0.01
C GLN A 162 -14.35 -14.03 -0.88
N ASN A 163 -13.41 -14.88 -1.24
CA ASN A 163 -13.62 -15.97 -2.17
C ASN A 163 -14.18 -17.25 -1.48
N LYS A 164 -14.20 -17.25 -0.14
CA LYS A 164 -14.70 -18.33 0.72
C LYS A 164 -13.95 -19.66 0.53
N ASP A 165 -12.65 -19.57 0.30
CA ASP A 165 -11.79 -20.78 0.19
C ASP A 165 -11.24 -21.27 1.54
N GLY A 166 -11.58 -20.58 2.64
CA GLY A 166 -11.21 -20.95 4.01
C GLY A 166 -9.86 -20.43 4.47
N VAL A 167 -9.19 -19.59 3.66
CA VAL A 167 -7.93 -18.95 4.03
C VAL A 167 -7.90 -17.51 3.51
N VAL A 168 -7.14 -16.63 4.15
CA VAL A 168 -6.97 -15.25 3.71
C VAL A 168 -5.70 -15.10 2.89
N ASP A 169 -5.84 -14.72 1.63
CA ASP A 169 -4.71 -14.36 0.78
C ASP A 169 -4.23 -12.95 1.10
N LEU A 170 -3.04 -12.84 1.73
CA LEU A 170 -2.46 -11.55 2.12
C LEU A 170 -2.15 -10.61 0.95
N LYS A 171 -2.22 -11.10 -0.29
CA LYS A 171 -2.00 -10.27 -1.49
C LYS A 171 -3.27 -9.60 -2.00
N SER A 172 -4.45 -10.09 -1.63
CA SER A 172 -5.74 -9.63 -2.15
C SER A 172 -6.82 -9.40 -1.10
N GLU A 173 -6.71 -10.03 0.07
CA GLU A 173 -7.75 -10.09 1.11
C GLU A 173 -7.31 -9.48 2.45
N TYR A 174 -6.26 -8.68 2.43
CA TYR A 174 -5.69 -8.07 3.62
C TYR A 174 -5.45 -6.57 3.45
N ASN A 175 -5.97 -5.76 4.39
CA ASN A 175 -5.72 -4.32 4.43
C ASN A 175 -4.36 -4.01 5.08
N PHE A 176 -3.54 -3.20 4.44
CA PHE A 176 -2.23 -2.79 4.95
C PHE A 176 -1.93 -1.32 4.61
N ALA A 177 -0.70 -0.87 4.80
CA ALA A 177 -0.22 0.48 4.48
C ALA A 177 -1.14 1.59 5.03
N HIS A 178 -1.47 2.59 4.21
CA HIS A 178 -2.33 3.71 4.61
C HIS A 178 -3.77 3.28 4.85
N ALA A 179 -4.29 2.28 4.13
CA ALA A 179 -5.63 1.73 4.36
C ALA A 179 -5.80 1.16 5.78
N TYR A 180 -4.74 0.55 6.34
CA TYR A 180 -4.73 0.15 7.75
C TYR A 180 -4.95 1.34 8.68
N TYR A 181 -4.20 2.45 8.48
CA TYR A 181 -4.32 3.61 9.35
C TYR A 181 -5.67 4.29 9.19
N ALA A 182 -6.16 4.47 7.96
CA ALA A 182 -7.49 5.00 7.68
C ALA A 182 -8.57 4.19 8.41
N SER A 183 -8.59 2.87 8.25
CA SER A 183 -9.54 2.00 8.95
C SER A 183 -9.42 2.07 10.48
N SER A 184 -8.19 2.29 10.99
CA SER A 184 -7.96 2.48 12.44
C SER A 184 -8.57 3.76 12.98
N PHE A 185 -8.57 4.85 12.20
CA PHE A 185 -9.26 6.09 12.57
C PHE A 185 -10.80 5.94 12.43
N ASP A 186 -11.23 5.29 11.35
CA ASP A 186 -12.65 5.19 10.98
C ASP A 186 -13.45 4.21 11.87
N LYS A 187 -12.81 3.22 12.48
CA LYS A 187 -13.49 2.16 13.26
C LYS A 187 -14.43 2.65 14.35
N GLY A 188 -14.25 3.89 14.83
CA GLY A 188 -15.10 4.54 15.83
C GLY A 188 -16.23 5.37 15.22
N GLY A 189 -16.38 5.41 13.91
CA GLY A 189 -17.46 6.12 13.20
C GLY A 189 -17.34 7.65 13.20
N LYS A 190 -16.18 8.20 13.59
CA LYS A 190 -15.95 9.66 13.62
C LYS A 190 -15.36 10.21 12.34
N THR A 191 -14.75 9.37 11.54
CA THR A 191 -14.11 9.69 10.25
C THR A 191 -14.51 8.66 9.22
N ASN A 192 -14.24 8.93 7.94
CA ASN A 192 -14.56 8.04 6.80
C ASN A 192 -13.44 8.03 5.75
N TYR A 193 -12.19 8.06 6.18
CA TYR A 193 -11.02 8.14 5.29
C TYR A 193 -10.90 6.92 4.37
N PHE A 194 -11.09 5.71 4.93
CA PHE A 194 -10.97 4.48 4.16
C PHE A 194 -11.92 4.45 2.96
N ASN A 195 -13.22 4.69 3.20
CA ASN A 195 -14.20 4.69 2.12
C ASN A 195 -14.00 5.86 1.16
N THR A 196 -13.69 7.06 1.68
CA THR A 196 -13.47 8.25 0.84
C THR A 196 -12.35 8.02 -0.16
N VAL A 197 -11.20 7.55 0.30
CA VAL A 197 -10.04 7.31 -0.57
C VAL A 197 -10.25 6.10 -1.48
N THR A 198 -10.79 5.00 -0.96
CA THR A 198 -11.04 3.79 -1.76
C THR A 198 -12.08 4.06 -2.84
N GLN A 199 -13.13 4.84 -2.54
CA GLN A 199 -14.14 5.26 -3.52
C GLN A 199 -13.52 6.14 -4.61
N ALA A 200 -12.65 7.09 -4.25
CA ALA A 200 -11.98 7.93 -5.23
C ALA A 200 -11.08 7.10 -6.17
N PHE A 201 -10.40 6.08 -5.65
CA PHE A 201 -9.68 5.12 -6.51
C PHE A 201 -10.61 4.35 -7.45
N LEU A 202 -11.75 3.87 -6.96
CA LEU A 202 -12.74 3.15 -7.78
C LEU A 202 -13.31 4.05 -8.89
N ASP A 203 -13.68 5.28 -8.55
CA ASP A 203 -14.30 6.20 -9.51
C ASP A 203 -13.29 6.69 -10.56
N GLY A 204 -12.05 6.99 -10.16
CA GLY A 204 -10.97 7.27 -11.10
C GLY A 204 -10.68 6.09 -12.03
N ARG A 205 -10.72 4.85 -11.52
CA ARG A 205 -10.56 3.64 -12.34
C ARG A 205 -11.68 3.47 -13.35
N LYS A 206 -12.94 3.79 -12.97
CA LYS A 206 -14.09 3.78 -13.87
C LYS A 206 -13.95 4.79 -15.01
N ILE A 207 -13.43 6.00 -14.76
CA ILE A 207 -13.14 7.00 -15.79
C ILE A 207 -12.16 6.43 -16.82
N ILE A 208 -11.04 5.88 -16.34
CA ILE A 208 -10.00 5.33 -17.21
C ILE A 208 -10.54 4.17 -18.06
N ALA A 209 -11.27 3.22 -17.44
CA ALA A 209 -11.85 2.08 -18.11
C ALA A 209 -13.01 2.49 -19.05
N GLY A 210 -13.77 3.50 -18.66
CA GLY A 210 -14.92 4.02 -19.44
C GLY A 210 -14.51 4.60 -20.79
N ALA A 211 -13.26 5.05 -20.93
CA ALA A 211 -12.68 5.47 -22.19
C ALA A 211 -12.35 4.30 -23.15
N LYS A 212 -12.56 3.05 -22.73
CA LYS A 212 -12.48 1.83 -23.57
C LYS A 212 -11.20 1.71 -24.41
N GLY A 213 -10.06 2.10 -23.82
CA GLY A 213 -8.77 2.08 -24.49
C GLY A 213 -8.54 3.27 -25.43
N GLU A 214 -9.38 4.29 -25.38
CA GLU A 214 -9.16 5.55 -26.09
C GLU A 214 -8.44 6.58 -25.21
N LYS A 215 -7.93 7.66 -25.82
CA LYS A 215 -7.37 8.78 -25.09
C LYS A 215 -8.43 9.47 -24.24
N LEU A 216 -8.10 9.75 -22.99
CA LEU A 216 -9.01 10.54 -22.14
C LEU A 216 -9.25 11.92 -22.71
N SER A 217 -10.51 12.33 -22.78
CA SER A 217 -10.95 13.70 -23.09
C SER A 217 -10.48 14.70 -22.02
N SER A 218 -10.58 15.99 -22.30
CA SER A 218 -10.23 17.02 -21.32
C SER A 218 -11.11 16.97 -20.06
N SER A 219 -12.40 16.65 -20.20
CA SER A 219 -13.32 16.50 -19.07
C SER A 219 -13.00 15.28 -18.21
N GLU A 220 -12.67 14.13 -18.83
CA GLU A 220 -12.25 12.93 -18.10
C GLU A 220 -10.92 13.14 -17.37
N LYS A 221 -9.95 13.84 -17.99
CA LYS A 221 -8.70 14.23 -17.32
C LYS A 221 -8.96 15.13 -16.10
N ALA A 222 -9.83 16.12 -16.23
CA ALA A 222 -10.19 17.02 -15.13
C ALA A 222 -10.88 16.24 -13.98
N ALA A 223 -11.83 15.37 -14.30
CA ALA A 223 -12.50 14.52 -13.31
C ALA A 223 -11.50 13.59 -12.59
N LEU A 224 -10.58 12.97 -13.33
CA LEU A 224 -9.53 12.12 -12.77
C LEU A 224 -8.63 12.91 -11.80
N GLN A 225 -8.25 14.16 -12.14
CA GLN A 225 -7.50 15.03 -11.24
C GLN A 225 -8.28 15.38 -9.97
N GLY A 226 -9.61 15.52 -10.05
CA GLY A 226 -10.46 15.69 -8.87
C GLY A 226 -10.36 14.49 -7.91
N HIS A 227 -10.40 13.26 -8.42
CA HIS A 227 -10.20 12.07 -7.60
C HIS A 227 -8.79 11.96 -7.02
N ILE A 228 -7.76 12.32 -7.79
CA ILE A 228 -6.37 12.38 -7.29
C ILE A 228 -6.26 13.38 -6.13
N ALA A 229 -6.91 14.54 -6.22
CA ALA A 229 -6.91 15.52 -5.14
C ALA A 229 -7.54 14.95 -3.85
N VAL A 230 -8.65 14.21 -3.97
CA VAL A 230 -9.28 13.53 -2.82
C VAL A 230 -8.36 12.48 -2.20
N ILE A 231 -7.65 11.71 -3.02
CA ILE A 231 -6.71 10.68 -2.52
C ILE A 231 -5.53 11.32 -1.78
N ASN A 232 -5.08 12.49 -2.23
CA ASN A 232 -3.91 13.18 -1.68
C ASN A 232 -4.21 14.02 -0.42
N ALA A 233 -5.47 14.36 -0.17
CA ALA A 233 -5.91 15.16 0.98
C ALA A 233 -5.90 14.36 2.29
#